data_c3b03ec20fe926642f84961a8f055b79
#
_entry.id   c3b03ec20fe926642f84961a8f055b79
#
_cell.length_a   1.000
_cell.length_b   1.000
_cell.length_c   1.000
_cell.angle_alpha   90.00
_cell.angle_beta   90.00
_cell.angle_gamma   90.00
#
_symmetry.space_group_name_H-M   'P 1'
#
loop_
_entity.id
_entity.type
_entity.pdbx_description
1 polymer ?
#
loop_
_entity_poly.entity_id
_entity_poly.type
_entity_poly.pdbx_seq_one_letter_code
_entity_poly.pdbx_strand_id
1 'polypeptide(L)'
;ITVMRVPAYSPESIAEHALALAFAVNRHIHKAYIRIRENNFSLMGLTGINLHGKTAGIVGTGRIGAAMCRACHGIGMNVIAFDKYQNPDLPFVKYVPFDELLKESDLISLHCPLTEETYHIIDLAAIEKMKDGVILINTSRGALIGSDDLIRGIRQHKFGGVGLDVYEEEQKNVFENREDDILESSITARLLSFPNVIVTSHQGFLTKEALEAISRTTLENAETFEKGMPVEANIVK
;
A
#
# COMPACT_ATOMS: atom_id res chain seq x y z
N ILE A 1 14.17 -29.06 -9.16
CA ILE A 1 14.76 -27.71 -9.35
C ILE A 1 14.71 -26.99 -8.02
N THR A 2 15.86 -26.47 -7.57
CA THR A 2 15.92 -25.63 -6.36
C THR A 2 15.52 -24.22 -6.72
N VAL A 3 14.52 -23.68 -6.02
CA VAL A 3 14.09 -22.29 -6.16
C VAL A 3 14.57 -21.48 -4.98
N MET A 4 15.24 -20.36 -5.22
CA MET A 4 15.72 -19.46 -4.18
C MET A 4 15.04 -18.08 -4.33
N ARG A 5 14.81 -17.42 -3.21
CA ARG A 5 14.14 -16.11 -3.14
C ARG A 5 15.06 -15.04 -2.56
N VAL A 6 14.71 -13.81 -2.78
CA VAL A 6 15.22 -12.64 -2.05
C VAL A 6 14.24 -12.34 -0.91
N PRO A 7 14.57 -12.67 0.35
CA PRO A 7 13.60 -12.63 1.45
C PRO A 7 13.24 -11.21 1.91
N ALA A 8 14.14 -10.27 1.68
CA ALA A 8 13.91 -8.85 1.99
C ALA A 8 14.90 -7.98 1.21
N TYR A 9 14.46 -6.77 0.84
CA TYR A 9 15.32 -5.83 0.14
C TYR A 9 15.28 -4.43 0.77
N SER A 10 14.19 -3.68 0.77
CA SER A 10 14.09 -2.36 1.41
C SER A 10 12.67 -2.14 1.95
N PRO A 11 12.44 -2.38 3.24
CA PRO A 11 11.15 -2.05 3.86
C PRO A 11 10.78 -0.58 3.75
N GLU A 12 11.78 0.29 3.81
CA GLU A 12 11.64 1.74 3.73
C GLU A 12 11.08 2.16 2.38
N SER A 13 11.55 1.58 1.27
CA SER A 13 11.07 1.91 -0.08
C SER A 13 9.56 1.77 -0.20
N ILE A 14 9.00 0.67 0.32
CA ILE A 14 7.56 0.40 0.25
C ILE A 14 6.79 1.32 1.20
N ALA A 15 7.32 1.57 2.41
CA ALA A 15 6.69 2.46 3.37
C ALA A 15 6.67 3.91 2.87
N GLU A 16 7.76 4.39 2.28
CA GLU A 16 7.85 5.71 1.67
C GLU A 16 6.90 5.86 0.49
N HIS A 17 6.79 4.83 -0.36
CA HIS A 17 5.83 4.82 -1.46
C HIS A 17 4.38 4.86 -0.95
N ALA A 18 4.05 4.10 0.09
CA ALA A 18 2.74 4.13 0.74
C ALA A 18 2.42 5.53 1.29
N LEU A 19 3.38 6.18 1.94
CA LEU A 19 3.24 7.54 2.46
C LEU A 19 3.12 8.57 1.31
N ALA A 20 3.88 8.40 0.23
CA ALA A 20 3.78 9.24 -0.96
C ALA A 20 2.39 9.16 -1.60
N LEU A 21 1.83 7.94 -1.74
CA LEU A 21 0.46 7.74 -2.19
C LEU A 21 -0.55 8.44 -1.26
N ALA A 22 -0.38 8.30 0.07
CA ALA A 22 -1.25 8.95 1.05
C ALA A 22 -1.25 10.47 0.89
N PHE A 23 -0.09 11.11 0.74
CA PHE A 23 0.01 12.54 0.48
C PHE A 23 -0.56 12.91 -0.90
N ALA A 24 -0.27 12.13 -1.93
CA ALA A 24 -0.72 12.42 -3.29
C ALA A 24 -2.25 12.40 -3.41
N VAL A 25 -2.93 11.41 -2.82
CA VAL A 25 -4.40 11.34 -2.83
C VAL A 25 -5.01 12.42 -1.94
N ASN A 26 -4.46 12.62 -0.73
CA ASN A 26 -4.94 13.63 0.23
C ASN A 26 -4.86 15.05 -0.32
N ARG A 27 -3.75 15.40 -0.95
CA ARG A 27 -3.50 16.76 -1.47
C ARG A 27 -3.86 16.92 -2.93
N HIS A 28 -4.47 15.89 -3.55
CA HIS A 28 -4.87 15.85 -4.95
C HIS A 28 -3.75 16.24 -5.93
N ILE A 29 -2.49 15.87 -5.63
CA ILE A 29 -1.31 16.30 -6.39
C ILE A 29 -1.41 15.89 -7.86
N HIS A 30 -1.89 14.68 -8.15
CA HIS A 30 -2.10 14.17 -9.50
C HIS A 30 -3.07 15.04 -10.31
N LYS A 31 -4.16 15.50 -9.70
CA LYS A 31 -5.12 16.39 -10.35
C LYS A 31 -4.55 17.80 -10.56
N ALA A 32 -3.89 18.33 -9.53
CA ALA A 32 -3.30 19.67 -9.59
C ALA A 32 -2.24 19.73 -10.71
N TYR A 33 -1.41 18.68 -10.83
CA TYR A 33 -0.41 18.56 -11.88
C TYR A 33 -1.02 18.60 -13.29
N ILE A 34 -2.07 17.79 -13.54
CA ILE A 34 -2.75 17.74 -14.83
C ILE A 34 -3.39 19.09 -15.17
N ARG A 35 -4.13 19.69 -14.22
CA ARG A 35 -4.81 20.97 -14.42
C ARG A 35 -3.86 22.11 -14.82
N ILE A 36 -2.71 22.23 -14.17
CA ILE A 36 -1.74 23.26 -14.50
C ILE A 36 -1.22 23.10 -15.93
N ARG A 37 -1.01 21.87 -16.38
CA ARG A 37 -0.59 21.59 -17.77
C ARG A 37 -1.65 21.98 -18.81
N GLU A 38 -2.92 22.03 -18.38
CA GLU A 38 -4.08 22.48 -19.17
C GLU A 38 -4.40 23.96 -18.95
N ASN A 39 -3.49 24.74 -18.35
CA ASN A 39 -3.64 26.15 -17.98
C ASN A 39 -4.83 26.42 -17.02
N ASN A 40 -5.25 25.43 -16.25
CA ASN A 40 -6.27 25.57 -15.23
C ASN A 40 -5.63 25.71 -13.84
N PHE A 41 -5.61 26.93 -13.31
CA PHE A 41 -5.04 27.30 -12.01
C PHE A 41 -6.06 27.33 -10.88
N SER A 42 -7.30 26.86 -11.09
CA SER A 42 -8.36 26.84 -10.08
C SER A 42 -8.01 25.86 -8.94
N LEU A 43 -8.20 26.33 -7.70
CA LEU A 43 -8.06 25.52 -6.50
C LEU A 43 -9.32 24.72 -6.14
N MET A 44 -10.41 24.91 -6.86
CA MET A 44 -11.70 24.27 -6.58
C MET A 44 -11.56 22.72 -6.60
N GLY A 45 -11.97 22.06 -5.51
CA GLY A 45 -11.93 20.61 -5.37
C GLY A 45 -10.51 20.02 -5.16
N LEU A 46 -9.53 20.85 -4.75
CA LEU A 46 -8.18 20.41 -4.38
C LEU A 46 -7.93 20.50 -2.85
N THR A 47 -8.97 20.74 -2.07
CA THR A 47 -8.85 20.84 -0.60
C THR A 47 -8.54 19.48 0.00
N GLY A 48 -7.40 19.38 0.68
CA GLY A 48 -7.02 18.21 1.48
C GLY A 48 -7.13 18.50 2.98
N ILE A 49 -6.71 17.53 3.80
CA ILE A 49 -6.64 17.65 5.25
C ILE A 49 -5.18 17.63 5.73
N ASN A 50 -4.91 18.17 6.92
CA ASN A 50 -3.63 17.97 7.59
C ASN A 50 -3.60 16.57 8.21
N LEU A 51 -2.55 15.79 7.93
CA LEU A 51 -2.35 14.48 8.58
C LEU A 51 -1.75 14.63 9.98
N HIS A 52 -1.03 15.71 10.26
CA HIS A 52 -0.52 16.01 11.61
C HIS A 52 -1.66 16.02 12.64
N GLY A 53 -1.49 15.30 13.74
CA GLY A 53 -2.49 15.15 14.80
C GLY A 53 -3.63 14.18 14.49
N LYS A 54 -3.70 13.64 13.26
CA LYS A 54 -4.66 12.61 12.84
C LYS A 54 -4.18 11.21 13.23
N THR A 55 -5.04 10.22 13.11
CA THR A 55 -4.74 8.83 13.45
C THR A 55 -4.40 8.01 12.21
N ALA A 56 -3.23 7.37 12.22
CA ALA A 56 -2.82 6.36 11.24
C ALA A 56 -3.07 4.96 11.82
N GLY A 57 -3.89 4.17 11.14
CA GLY A 57 -4.13 2.75 11.43
C GLY A 57 -3.28 1.87 10.52
N ILE A 58 -2.36 1.12 11.10
CA ILE A 58 -1.43 0.25 10.37
C ILE A 58 -1.84 -1.20 10.58
N VAL A 59 -2.18 -1.88 9.48
CA VAL A 59 -2.54 -3.30 9.49
C VAL A 59 -1.33 -4.13 9.12
N GLY A 60 -0.76 -4.82 10.11
CA GLY A 60 0.52 -5.52 9.99
C GLY A 60 1.71 -4.64 10.37
N THR A 61 2.50 -5.08 11.37
CA THR A 61 3.67 -4.36 11.91
C THR A 61 4.98 -5.14 11.71
N GLY A 62 5.03 -5.94 10.64
CA GLY A 62 6.27 -6.53 10.14
C GLY A 62 7.27 -5.43 9.72
N ARG A 63 8.33 -5.79 9.03
CA ARG A 63 9.39 -4.83 8.64
C ARG A 63 8.85 -3.58 7.95
N ILE A 64 7.98 -3.75 6.94
CA ILE A 64 7.40 -2.64 6.16
C ILE A 64 6.42 -1.83 7.01
N GLY A 65 5.49 -2.49 7.71
CA GLY A 65 4.54 -1.80 8.57
C GLY A 65 5.20 -1.05 9.72
N ALA A 66 6.31 -1.58 10.27
CA ALA A 66 7.12 -0.87 11.26
C ALA A 66 7.76 0.40 10.69
N ALA A 67 8.28 0.35 9.46
CA ALA A 67 8.80 1.53 8.77
C ALA A 67 7.68 2.56 8.53
N MET A 68 6.49 2.12 8.11
CA MET A 68 5.31 3.00 7.96
C MET A 68 4.86 3.61 9.29
N CYS A 69 4.86 2.85 10.40
CA CYS A 69 4.57 3.38 11.72
C CYS A 69 5.53 4.53 12.08
N ARG A 70 6.85 4.33 11.86
CA ARG A 70 7.86 5.38 12.13
C ARG A 70 7.66 6.60 11.23
N ALA A 71 7.36 6.41 9.95
CA ALA A 71 7.10 7.48 9.00
C ALA A 71 5.88 8.30 9.40
N CYS A 72 4.75 7.66 9.73
CA CYS A 72 3.54 8.33 10.20
C CYS A 72 3.77 9.06 11.53
N HIS A 73 4.49 8.46 12.47
CA HIS A 73 4.86 9.11 13.73
C HIS A 73 5.75 10.33 13.48
N GLY A 74 6.72 10.23 12.56
CA GLY A 74 7.64 11.31 12.20
C GLY A 74 6.96 12.54 11.62
N ILE A 75 5.82 12.39 10.95
CA ILE A 75 5.00 13.50 10.45
C ILE A 75 3.96 13.99 11.46
N GLY A 76 4.00 13.48 12.70
CA GLY A 76 3.15 13.92 13.81
C GLY A 76 1.76 13.30 13.85
N MET A 77 1.56 12.11 13.26
CA MET A 77 0.32 11.34 13.41
C MET A 77 0.31 10.53 14.70
N ASN A 78 -0.86 10.29 15.26
CA ASN A 78 -1.08 9.25 16.27
C ASN A 78 -1.11 7.90 15.56
N VAL A 79 -0.29 6.94 16.01
CA VAL A 79 -0.20 5.64 15.33
C VAL A 79 -0.86 4.56 16.17
N ILE A 80 -1.87 3.91 15.60
CA ILE A 80 -2.48 2.70 16.12
C ILE A 80 -2.22 1.55 15.15
N ALA A 81 -2.15 0.32 15.64
CA ALA A 81 -1.89 -0.83 14.80
C ALA A 81 -2.72 -2.06 15.20
N PHE A 82 -2.96 -2.89 14.20
CA PHE A 82 -3.47 -4.24 14.36
C PHE A 82 -2.48 -5.24 13.79
N ASP A 83 -2.04 -6.18 14.59
CA ASP A 83 -1.20 -7.30 14.22
C ASP A 83 -1.45 -8.47 15.16
N LYS A 84 -1.25 -9.69 14.65
CA LYS A 84 -1.26 -10.93 15.46
C LYS A 84 -0.09 -10.94 16.46
N TYR A 85 1.03 -10.35 16.06
CA TYR A 85 2.26 -10.27 16.86
C TYR A 85 2.67 -8.81 17.02
N GLN A 86 2.58 -8.29 18.25
CA GLN A 86 2.99 -6.93 18.55
C GLN A 86 4.51 -6.77 18.44
N ASN A 87 4.95 -5.71 17.77
CA ASN A 87 6.36 -5.43 17.59
C ASN A 87 6.88 -4.58 18.78
N PRO A 88 7.78 -5.12 19.63
CA PRO A 88 8.29 -4.41 20.81
C PRO A 88 9.15 -3.18 20.46
N ASP A 89 9.67 -3.10 19.23
CA ASP A 89 10.51 -1.98 18.77
C ASP A 89 9.69 -0.73 18.39
N LEU A 90 8.38 -0.74 18.64
CA LEU A 90 7.45 0.34 18.34
C LEU A 90 6.72 0.84 19.61
N PRO A 91 7.43 1.40 20.62
CA PRO A 91 6.84 1.75 21.90
C PRO A 91 5.82 2.90 21.82
N PHE A 92 5.81 3.66 20.73
CA PHE A 92 4.86 4.76 20.47
C PHE A 92 3.57 4.29 19.77
N VAL A 93 3.48 3.01 19.36
CA VAL A 93 2.31 2.44 18.69
C VAL A 93 1.35 1.85 19.72
N LYS A 94 0.09 2.27 19.68
CA LYS A 94 -0.99 1.63 20.44
C LYS A 94 -1.59 0.49 19.61
N TYR A 95 -1.45 -0.76 20.07
CA TYR A 95 -2.11 -1.90 19.44
C TYR A 95 -3.57 -1.97 19.88
N VAL A 96 -4.46 -2.15 18.91
CA VAL A 96 -5.92 -2.17 19.10
C VAL A 96 -6.57 -3.31 18.32
N PRO A 97 -7.78 -3.74 18.67
CA PRO A 97 -8.58 -4.64 17.85
C PRO A 97 -8.84 -4.06 16.46
N PHE A 98 -9.01 -4.92 15.45
CA PHE A 98 -9.21 -4.49 14.06
C PHE A 98 -10.39 -3.52 13.89
N ASP A 99 -11.52 -3.81 14.52
CA ASP A 99 -12.72 -2.95 14.47
C ASP A 99 -12.47 -1.55 15.08
N GLU A 100 -11.65 -1.46 16.13
CA GLU A 100 -11.25 -0.17 16.73
C GLU A 100 -10.36 0.60 15.77
N LEU A 101 -9.39 -0.10 15.13
CA LEU A 101 -8.52 0.52 14.11
C LEU A 101 -9.35 1.13 12.97
N LEU A 102 -10.32 0.39 12.43
CA LEU A 102 -11.19 0.89 11.37
C LEU A 102 -11.94 2.16 11.76
N LYS A 103 -12.49 2.20 12.99
CA LYS A 103 -13.30 3.31 13.49
C LYS A 103 -12.48 4.56 13.83
N GLU A 104 -11.24 4.40 14.30
CA GLU A 104 -10.44 5.51 14.80
C GLU A 104 -9.49 6.11 13.77
N SER A 105 -9.23 5.42 12.65
CA SER A 105 -8.24 5.84 11.67
C SER A 105 -8.76 6.89 10.70
N ASP A 106 -7.93 7.91 10.45
CA ASP A 106 -8.09 8.88 9.37
C ASP A 106 -7.29 8.44 8.10
N LEU A 107 -6.24 7.63 8.31
CA LEU A 107 -5.44 6.95 7.30
C LEU A 107 -5.33 5.48 7.69
N ILE A 108 -5.64 4.56 6.77
CA ILE A 108 -5.42 3.12 6.95
C ILE A 108 -4.42 2.66 5.90
N SER A 109 -3.36 1.94 6.33
CA SER A 109 -2.35 1.39 5.44
C SER A 109 -2.13 -0.09 5.70
N LEU A 110 -2.18 -0.90 4.62
CA LEU A 110 -2.12 -2.35 4.69
C LEU A 110 -0.68 -2.85 4.43
N HIS A 111 -0.14 -3.60 5.39
CA HIS A 111 1.20 -4.17 5.36
C HIS A 111 1.25 -5.62 5.87
N CYS A 112 0.08 -6.27 6.01
CA CYS A 112 -0.03 -7.68 6.38
C CYS A 112 0.17 -8.57 5.14
N PRO A 113 0.60 -9.84 5.31
CA PRO A 113 0.62 -10.81 4.23
C PRO A 113 -0.80 -11.23 3.82
N LEU A 114 -0.94 -11.71 2.59
CA LEU A 114 -2.18 -12.35 2.13
C LEU A 114 -2.20 -13.81 2.63
N THR A 115 -3.19 -14.15 3.43
CA THR A 115 -3.49 -15.48 3.96
C THR A 115 -4.98 -15.73 3.87
N GLU A 116 -5.45 -16.92 4.22
CA GLU A 116 -6.89 -17.18 4.31
C GLU A 116 -7.59 -16.23 5.30
N GLU A 117 -6.92 -15.88 6.41
CA GLU A 117 -7.46 -14.98 7.45
C GLU A 117 -7.50 -13.51 7.00
N THR A 118 -6.62 -13.10 6.07
CA THR A 118 -6.52 -11.71 5.59
C THR A 118 -7.07 -11.52 4.20
N TYR A 119 -7.53 -12.59 3.53
CA TYR A 119 -8.21 -12.50 2.25
C TYR A 119 -9.46 -11.64 2.41
N HIS A 120 -9.57 -10.56 1.63
CA HIS A 120 -10.63 -9.55 1.73
C HIS A 120 -10.86 -9.03 3.15
N ILE A 121 -9.80 -8.88 3.94
CA ILE A 121 -9.89 -8.28 5.29
C ILE A 121 -10.53 -6.88 5.24
N ILE A 122 -10.41 -6.20 4.10
CA ILE A 122 -11.16 -4.99 3.78
C ILE A 122 -12.29 -5.37 2.81
N ASP A 123 -13.36 -5.86 3.38
CA ASP A 123 -14.66 -6.10 2.74
C ASP A 123 -15.62 -4.92 2.96
N LEU A 124 -16.83 -5.04 2.48
CA LEU A 124 -17.86 -4.01 2.66
C LEU A 124 -18.15 -3.72 4.13
N ALA A 125 -18.21 -4.76 4.97
CA ALA A 125 -18.51 -4.61 6.40
C ALA A 125 -17.38 -3.86 7.13
N ALA A 126 -16.13 -4.08 6.74
CA ALA A 126 -14.98 -3.32 7.21
C ALA A 126 -15.04 -1.86 6.74
N ILE A 127 -15.36 -1.64 5.47
CA ILE A 127 -15.48 -0.30 4.87
C ILE A 127 -16.58 0.51 5.58
N GLU A 128 -17.72 -0.09 5.87
CA GLU A 128 -18.81 0.58 6.58
C GLU A 128 -18.43 1.06 7.99
N LYS A 129 -17.51 0.36 8.67
CA LYS A 129 -17.01 0.73 10.01
C LYS A 129 -16.00 1.88 9.98
N MET A 130 -15.37 2.17 8.85
CA MET A 130 -14.38 3.23 8.72
C MET A 130 -15.01 4.62 8.89
N LYS A 131 -14.20 5.62 9.18
CA LYS A 131 -14.62 7.03 9.12
C LYS A 131 -14.99 7.44 7.71
N ASP A 132 -15.94 8.35 7.58
CA ASP A 132 -16.18 9.03 6.32
C ASP A 132 -14.99 9.95 5.99
N GLY A 133 -14.52 9.89 4.76
CA GLY A 133 -13.33 10.63 4.33
C GLY A 133 -12.00 9.96 4.68
N VAL A 134 -11.99 8.71 5.14
CA VAL A 134 -10.77 7.94 5.41
C VAL A 134 -9.90 7.82 4.15
N ILE A 135 -8.58 7.82 4.35
CA ILE A 135 -7.62 7.51 3.29
C ILE A 135 -7.22 6.04 3.43
N LEU A 136 -7.34 5.27 2.34
CA LEU A 136 -6.97 3.86 2.31
C LEU A 136 -5.79 3.63 1.37
N ILE A 137 -4.73 2.98 1.88
CA ILE A 137 -3.51 2.68 1.12
C ILE A 137 -3.23 1.18 1.14
N ASN A 138 -2.98 0.62 -0.04
CA ASN A 138 -2.54 -0.77 -0.17
C ASN A 138 -1.30 -0.87 -1.07
N THR A 139 -0.18 -1.21 -0.44
CA THR A 139 1.11 -1.51 -1.10
C THR A 139 1.58 -2.92 -0.76
N SER A 140 0.67 -3.81 -0.34
CA SER A 140 0.99 -5.17 0.09
C SER A 140 0.54 -6.21 -0.94
N ARG A 141 -0.75 -6.60 -0.90
CA ARG A 141 -1.35 -7.56 -1.85
C ARG A 141 -2.75 -7.11 -2.24
N GLY A 142 -3.08 -7.23 -3.53
CA GLY A 142 -4.38 -6.79 -4.07
C GLY A 142 -5.57 -7.40 -3.35
N ALA A 143 -5.55 -8.71 -3.18
CA ALA A 143 -6.65 -9.48 -2.57
C ALA A 143 -6.83 -9.30 -1.04
N LEU A 144 -6.13 -8.34 -0.41
CA LEU A 144 -6.48 -7.85 0.93
C LEU A 144 -7.74 -6.99 0.91
N ILE A 145 -8.11 -6.45 -0.25
CA ILE A 145 -9.28 -5.61 -0.44
C ILE A 145 -10.20 -6.27 -1.47
N GLY A 146 -11.46 -6.51 -1.12
CA GLY A 146 -12.46 -6.93 -2.09
C GLY A 146 -12.73 -5.83 -3.12
N SER A 147 -12.39 -6.07 -4.39
CA SER A 147 -12.42 -5.04 -5.44
C SER A 147 -13.82 -4.46 -5.67
N ASP A 148 -14.85 -5.29 -5.68
CA ASP A 148 -16.24 -4.82 -5.83
C ASP A 148 -16.70 -4.01 -4.61
N ASP A 149 -16.30 -4.42 -3.40
CA ASP A 149 -16.59 -3.72 -2.15
C ASP A 149 -15.91 -2.35 -2.10
N LEU A 150 -14.65 -2.28 -2.55
CA LEU A 150 -13.92 -1.03 -2.68
C LEU A 150 -14.62 -0.07 -3.64
N ILE A 151 -14.98 -0.55 -4.84
CA ILE A 151 -15.72 0.24 -5.84
C ILE A 151 -17.04 0.74 -5.26
N ARG A 152 -17.75 -0.09 -4.51
CA ARG A 152 -18.99 0.29 -3.83
C ARG A 152 -18.74 1.39 -2.79
N GLY A 153 -17.73 1.23 -1.93
CA GLY A 153 -17.35 2.23 -0.94
C GLY A 153 -16.94 3.57 -1.55
N ILE A 154 -16.19 3.55 -2.68
CA ILE A 154 -15.82 4.77 -3.40
C ILE A 154 -17.07 5.49 -3.93
N ARG A 155 -18.02 4.76 -4.52
CA ARG A 155 -19.29 5.32 -5.02
C ARG A 155 -20.19 5.89 -3.92
N GLN A 156 -20.07 5.35 -2.71
CA GLN A 156 -20.76 5.86 -1.52
C GLN A 156 -20.04 7.05 -0.87
N HIS A 157 -18.98 7.58 -1.50
CA HIS A 157 -18.13 8.67 -0.99
C HIS A 157 -17.51 8.40 0.38
N LYS A 158 -17.26 7.12 0.71
CA LYS A 158 -16.66 6.72 1.98
C LYS A 158 -15.22 7.20 2.12
N PHE A 159 -14.47 7.22 1.02
CA PHE A 159 -13.05 7.51 1.01
C PHE A 159 -12.75 8.96 0.60
N GLY A 160 -11.92 9.64 1.38
CA GLY A 160 -11.28 10.89 0.97
C GLY A 160 -10.23 10.68 -0.13
N GLY A 161 -9.56 9.52 -0.09
CA GLY A 161 -8.63 9.09 -1.12
C GLY A 161 -8.28 7.61 -1.00
N VAL A 162 -7.94 6.98 -2.14
CA VAL A 162 -7.48 5.59 -2.20
C VAL A 162 -6.18 5.54 -3.01
N GLY A 163 -5.13 4.97 -2.42
CA GLY A 163 -3.85 4.74 -3.07
C GLY A 163 -3.53 3.25 -3.17
N LEU A 164 -3.39 2.74 -4.38
CA LEU A 164 -3.16 1.33 -4.64
C LEU A 164 -1.88 1.15 -5.46
N ASP A 165 -0.91 0.46 -4.90
CA ASP A 165 0.22 -0.05 -5.67
C ASP A 165 -0.04 -1.46 -6.19
N VAL A 166 -1.05 -2.11 -5.60
CA VAL A 166 -1.51 -3.47 -5.90
C VAL A 166 -3.03 -3.54 -5.91
N TYR A 167 -3.60 -4.38 -6.77
CA TYR A 167 -5.04 -4.68 -6.86
C TYR A 167 -5.26 -6.10 -7.38
N GLU A 168 -6.45 -6.70 -7.21
CA GLU A 168 -6.67 -8.13 -7.44
C GLU A 168 -6.36 -8.60 -8.87
N GLU A 169 -6.62 -7.77 -9.87
CA GLU A 169 -6.44 -8.14 -11.29
C GLU A 169 -5.14 -7.60 -11.89
N GLU A 170 -4.20 -7.15 -11.06
CA GLU A 170 -2.95 -6.53 -11.52
C GLU A 170 -2.07 -7.43 -12.40
N GLN A 171 -2.11 -8.75 -12.18
CA GLN A 171 -1.20 -9.70 -12.81
C GLN A 171 -1.18 -9.63 -14.35
N LYS A 172 -2.27 -9.18 -14.98
CA LYS A 172 -2.36 -9.01 -16.43
C LYS A 172 -1.70 -7.72 -16.93
N ASN A 173 -1.45 -6.78 -16.06
CA ASN A 173 -1.04 -5.41 -16.41
C ASN A 173 0.34 -5.04 -15.86
N VAL A 174 0.79 -5.72 -14.78
CA VAL A 174 2.04 -5.40 -14.09
C VAL A 174 3.23 -5.58 -15.03
N PHE A 175 4.05 -4.52 -15.15
CA PHE A 175 5.24 -4.41 -15.99
C PHE A 175 5.00 -4.47 -17.50
N GLU A 176 3.74 -4.39 -17.96
CA GLU A 176 3.40 -4.38 -19.38
C GLU A 176 3.13 -2.96 -19.89
N ASN A 177 3.55 -2.68 -21.12
CA ASN A 177 3.11 -1.47 -21.83
C ASN A 177 1.84 -1.79 -22.62
N ARG A 178 0.74 -1.12 -22.25
CA ARG A 178 -0.58 -1.29 -22.87
C ARG A 178 -1.19 0.04 -23.32
N GLU A 179 -0.34 0.99 -23.68
CA GLU A 179 -0.79 2.34 -24.08
C GLU A 179 -1.79 2.30 -25.25
N ASP A 180 -1.59 1.36 -26.19
CA ASP A 180 -2.44 1.19 -27.38
C ASP A 180 -3.51 0.10 -27.22
N ASP A 181 -3.62 -0.54 -26.04
CA ASP A 181 -4.57 -1.62 -25.78
C ASP A 181 -5.86 -1.11 -25.12
N ILE A 182 -6.95 -1.84 -25.39
CA ILE A 182 -8.19 -1.68 -24.64
C ILE A 182 -8.08 -2.47 -23.34
N LEU A 183 -8.25 -1.81 -22.19
CA LEU A 183 -8.30 -2.48 -20.91
C LEU A 183 -9.55 -3.36 -20.82
N GLU A 184 -9.37 -4.67 -20.95
CA GLU A 184 -10.44 -5.66 -20.85
C GLU A 184 -11.01 -5.77 -19.43
N SER A 185 -10.18 -5.50 -18.40
CA SER A 185 -10.59 -5.55 -17.01
C SER A 185 -11.50 -4.39 -16.65
N SER A 186 -12.75 -4.71 -16.33
CA SER A 186 -13.73 -3.72 -15.87
C SER A 186 -13.35 -3.11 -14.52
N ILE A 187 -12.65 -3.83 -13.64
CA ILE A 187 -12.20 -3.36 -12.31
C ILE A 187 -11.09 -2.33 -12.48
N THR A 188 -10.03 -2.64 -13.23
CA THR A 188 -8.92 -1.72 -13.48
C THR A 188 -9.43 -0.41 -14.10
N ALA A 189 -10.22 -0.51 -15.18
CA ALA A 189 -10.77 0.68 -15.83
C ALA A 189 -11.63 1.54 -14.89
N ARG A 190 -12.42 0.89 -14.01
CA ARG A 190 -13.23 1.61 -13.01
C ARG A 190 -12.35 2.30 -11.97
N LEU A 191 -11.33 1.61 -11.41
CA LEU A 191 -10.42 2.22 -10.43
C LEU A 191 -9.72 3.45 -11.01
N LEU A 192 -9.23 3.36 -12.25
CA LEU A 192 -8.58 4.48 -12.95
C LEU A 192 -9.55 5.65 -13.26
N SER A 193 -10.86 5.39 -13.36
CA SER A 193 -11.86 6.43 -13.62
C SER A 193 -12.22 7.28 -12.40
N PHE A 194 -11.93 6.81 -11.17
CA PHE A 194 -12.29 7.55 -9.97
C PHE A 194 -11.31 8.68 -9.67
N PRO A 195 -11.82 9.89 -9.44
CA PRO A 195 -10.98 11.08 -9.29
C PRO A 195 -10.20 11.15 -7.97
N ASN A 196 -10.53 10.33 -6.98
CA ASN A 196 -9.88 10.24 -5.68
C ASN A 196 -9.10 8.92 -5.51
N VAL A 197 -8.78 8.24 -6.62
CA VAL A 197 -7.99 7.01 -6.64
C VAL A 197 -6.69 7.25 -7.41
N ILE A 198 -5.58 6.78 -6.86
CA ILE A 198 -4.29 6.66 -7.55
C ILE A 198 -3.92 5.19 -7.57
N VAL A 199 -3.60 4.69 -8.77
CA VAL A 199 -3.06 3.33 -8.96
C VAL A 199 -1.66 3.45 -9.52
N THR A 200 -0.73 2.70 -8.94
CA THR A 200 0.64 2.53 -9.44
C THR A 200 0.88 1.06 -9.78
N SER A 201 1.87 0.77 -10.61
CA SER A 201 2.05 -0.56 -11.21
C SER A 201 3.01 -1.44 -10.39
N HIS A 202 2.65 -1.74 -9.13
CA HIS A 202 3.43 -2.60 -8.22
C HIS A 202 4.90 -2.14 -8.12
N GLN A 203 5.09 -0.83 -8.01
CA GLN A 203 6.40 -0.17 -8.08
C GLN A 203 6.94 0.27 -6.72
N GLY A 204 6.24 0.01 -5.62
CA GLY A 204 6.64 0.47 -4.29
C GLY A 204 8.05 0.04 -3.87
N PHE A 205 8.56 -1.06 -4.44
CA PHE A 205 9.92 -1.52 -4.22
C PHE A 205 10.98 -0.81 -5.10
N LEU A 206 10.58 -0.12 -6.16
CA LEU A 206 11.47 0.33 -7.23
C LEU A 206 12.30 1.54 -6.81
N THR A 207 13.31 1.30 -5.97
CA THR A 207 14.33 2.27 -5.57
C THR A 207 15.72 1.72 -5.88
N LYS A 208 16.71 2.60 -5.94
CA LYS A 208 18.09 2.19 -6.17
C LYS A 208 18.58 1.21 -5.10
N GLU A 209 18.29 1.49 -3.84
CA GLU A 209 18.67 0.69 -2.68
C GLU A 209 18.04 -0.70 -2.73
N ALA A 210 16.75 -0.79 -3.09
CA ALA A 210 16.08 -2.08 -3.22
C ALA A 210 16.64 -2.90 -4.39
N LEU A 211 16.87 -2.28 -5.54
CA LEU A 211 17.47 -2.95 -6.71
C LEU A 211 18.89 -3.45 -6.44
N GLU A 212 19.71 -2.66 -5.75
CA GLU A 212 21.04 -3.07 -5.31
C GLU A 212 20.97 -4.27 -4.34
N ALA A 213 20.06 -4.23 -3.36
CA ALA A 213 19.87 -5.32 -2.40
C ALA A 213 19.39 -6.61 -3.09
N ILE A 214 18.42 -6.50 -4.02
CA ILE A 214 17.91 -7.63 -4.81
C ILE A 214 19.04 -8.25 -5.63
N SER A 215 19.79 -7.43 -6.35
CA SER A 215 20.89 -7.89 -7.21
C SER A 215 21.98 -8.59 -6.39
N ARG A 216 22.39 -8.01 -5.27
CA ARG A 216 23.38 -8.60 -4.35
C ARG A 216 22.93 -9.95 -3.84
N THR A 217 21.72 -10.03 -3.28
CA THR A 217 21.18 -11.29 -2.73
C THR A 217 21.03 -12.36 -3.82
N THR A 218 20.65 -11.97 -5.04
CA THR A 218 20.54 -12.91 -6.17
C THR A 218 21.89 -13.50 -6.53
N LEU A 219 22.93 -12.67 -6.62
CA LEU A 219 24.30 -13.13 -6.90
C LEU A 219 24.85 -14.01 -5.77
N GLU A 220 24.65 -13.63 -4.52
CA GLU A 220 25.03 -14.43 -3.34
C GLU A 220 24.34 -15.79 -3.34
N ASN A 221 23.05 -15.85 -3.69
CA ASN A 221 22.30 -17.11 -3.83
C ASN A 221 22.90 -18.00 -4.92
N ALA A 222 23.26 -17.45 -6.07
CA ALA A 222 23.87 -18.19 -7.18
C ALA A 222 25.24 -18.73 -6.79
N GLU A 223 26.13 -17.91 -6.22
CA GLU A 223 27.46 -18.31 -5.78
C GLU A 223 27.44 -19.39 -4.70
N THR A 224 26.57 -19.24 -3.69
CA THR A 224 26.46 -20.21 -2.59
C THR A 224 25.88 -21.54 -3.05
N PHE A 225 24.93 -21.49 -3.99
CA PHE A 225 24.39 -22.69 -4.62
C PHE A 225 25.45 -23.44 -5.43
N GLU A 226 26.25 -22.74 -6.25
CA GLU A 226 27.33 -23.33 -7.06
C GLU A 226 28.41 -23.99 -6.15
N LYS A 227 28.70 -23.39 -5.01
CA LYS A 227 29.64 -23.95 -4.02
C LYS A 227 29.08 -25.11 -3.18
N GLY A 228 27.83 -25.51 -3.42
CA GLY A 228 27.14 -26.58 -2.66
C GLY A 228 26.76 -26.18 -1.22
N MET A 229 26.73 -24.86 -0.94
CA MET A 229 26.41 -24.29 0.38
C MET A 229 25.27 -23.24 0.25
N PRO A 230 24.10 -23.60 -0.29
CA PRO A 230 23.02 -22.65 -0.46
C PRO A 230 22.55 -22.07 0.89
N VAL A 231 22.16 -20.81 0.88
CA VAL A 231 21.55 -20.15 2.06
C VAL A 231 20.17 -20.76 2.27
N GLU A 232 20.03 -21.66 3.24
CA GLU A 232 18.78 -22.41 3.48
C GLU A 232 17.55 -21.52 3.72
N ALA A 233 17.73 -20.37 4.39
CA ALA A 233 16.66 -19.40 4.62
C ALA A 233 16.09 -18.79 3.33
N ASN A 234 16.85 -18.85 2.23
CA ASN A 234 16.45 -18.33 0.93
C ASN A 234 15.85 -19.41 0.02
N ILE A 235 15.90 -20.69 0.40
CA ILE A 235 15.29 -21.77 -0.36
C ILE A 235 13.77 -21.74 -0.15
N VAL A 236 13.02 -21.79 -1.26
CA VAL A 236 11.56 -21.94 -1.22
C VAL A 236 11.22 -23.39 -0.97
N LYS A 237 10.53 -23.67 0.13
CA LYS A 237 10.07 -25.01 0.52
C LYS A 237 8.69 -25.29 -0.03
#